data_87277b28818c61f0d796f8af73d0bd82
#
_entry.id   87277b28818c61f0d796f8af73d0bd82
#
_cell.length_a   1.000
_cell.length_b   1.000
_cell.length_c   1.000
_cell.angle_alpha   90.00
_cell.angle_beta   90.00
_cell.angle_gamma   90.00
#
_symmetry.space_group_name_H-M   'P 1'
#
loop_
_entity.id
_entity.type
_entity.pdbx_description
1 polymer ?
#
loop_
_entity_poly.entity_id
_entity_poly.type
_entity_poly.pdbx_seq_one_letter_code
_entity_poly.pdbx_strand_id
1 'polypeptide(L)'
;MSNILVGTSSWTDKSLIESGKFYPRTATTPEDRLRFYASQFPIVEIDSSYYGIPTVENAQRWVERTPPGFVFNIKTYRLFTRHQTPIVSLAKDIRAALGPVTKKNVYDKDVPPEITDELWRQFRAVLDVLRHGGKLGAVHMQFAPWVAFHPETFDYLVHCRAMLAGFTVAVEFRNGTWFDSDRHAARTLAFERDNGFVNVVVDEPQGIASTIPAEIMLATAGPPRSATSRPNGSGSLR
;
A
#
# COMPACT_ATOMS: atom_id res chain seq x y z
N MET A 1 -24.80 -5.48 7.11
CA MET A 1 -23.95 -6.68 7.05
C MET A 1 -22.67 -6.29 6.36
N SER A 2 -21.51 -6.61 6.95
CA SER A 2 -20.21 -6.36 6.31
C SER A 2 -20.07 -7.34 5.14
N ASN A 3 -19.80 -6.83 3.94
CA ASN A 3 -19.55 -7.68 2.78
C ASN A 3 -18.08 -8.13 2.79
N ILE A 4 -17.85 -9.44 2.70
CA ILE A 4 -16.52 -10.01 2.49
C ILE A 4 -16.28 -10.04 0.98
N LEU A 5 -15.24 -9.34 0.52
CA LEU A 5 -14.81 -9.38 -0.87
C LEU A 5 -13.62 -10.33 -1.00
N VAL A 6 -13.68 -11.19 -2.01
CA VAL A 6 -12.62 -12.16 -2.32
C VAL A 6 -12.03 -11.85 -3.68
N GLY A 7 -10.70 -11.89 -3.77
CA GLY A 7 -9.96 -11.64 -5.01
C GLY A 7 -8.52 -12.15 -4.91
N THR A 8 -7.69 -11.80 -5.88
CA THR A 8 -6.29 -12.21 -5.95
C THR A 8 -5.36 -11.00 -6.05
N SER A 9 -4.07 -11.22 -5.80
CA SER A 9 -3.01 -10.29 -6.16
C SER A 9 -2.76 -10.40 -7.67
N SER A 10 -3.07 -9.32 -8.41
CA SER A 10 -2.94 -9.19 -9.85
C SER A 10 -3.90 -10.08 -10.69
N TRP A 11 -4.47 -9.46 -11.72
CA TRP A 11 -5.22 -10.18 -12.78
C TRP A 11 -4.29 -10.69 -13.92
N THR A 12 -3.01 -10.40 -13.85
CA THR A 12 -1.98 -10.88 -14.80
C THR A 12 -0.98 -11.79 -14.11
N ASP A 13 -1.34 -12.35 -12.96
CA ASP A 13 -0.50 -13.30 -12.28
C ASP A 13 -0.17 -14.49 -13.19
N LYS A 14 1.10 -14.88 -13.16
CA LYS A 14 1.63 -15.91 -14.04
C LYS A 14 0.93 -17.26 -13.85
N SER A 15 0.60 -17.60 -12.60
CA SER A 15 -0.07 -18.85 -12.27
C SER A 15 -1.51 -18.89 -12.82
N LEU A 16 -2.24 -17.76 -12.78
CA LEU A 16 -3.56 -17.65 -13.38
C LEU A 16 -3.51 -17.84 -14.90
N ILE A 17 -2.50 -17.29 -15.57
CA ILE A 17 -2.37 -17.37 -17.02
C ILE A 17 -1.92 -18.77 -17.46
N GLU A 18 -0.82 -19.29 -16.87
CA GLU A 18 -0.21 -20.55 -17.26
C GLU A 18 -1.04 -21.77 -16.90
N SER A 19 -1.89 -21.67 -15.88
CA SER A 19 -2.81 -22.77 -15.53
C SER A 19 -3.73 -23.16 -16.68
N GLY A 20 -4.05 -22.22 -17.59
CA GLY A 20 -5.00 -22.40 -18.66
C GLY A 20 -6.44 -22.70 -18.20
N LYS A 21 -6.71 -22.60 -16.89
CA LYS A 21 -7.99 -22.97 -16.28
C LYS A 21 -8.91 -21.80 -15.98
N PHE A 22 -8.33 -20.61 -15.77
CA PHE A 22 -9.08 -19.44 -15.35
C PHE A 22 -9.53 -18.58 -16.53
N TYR A 23 -8.61 -18.18 -17.39
CA TYR A 23 -8.93 -17.31 -18.52
C TYR A 23 -9.44 -18.07 -19.73
N PRO A 24 -10.51 -17.58 -20.42
CA PRO A 24 -10.89 -18.12 -21.71
C PRO A 24 -9.79 -17.85 -22.75
N ARG A 25 -9.72 -18.68 -23.79
CA ARG A 25 -8.72 -18.57 -24.86
C ARG A 25 -8.76 -17.22 -25.60
N THR A 26 -9.87 -16.49 -25.52
CA THR A 26 -10.06 -15.16 -26.11
C THR A 26 -9.43 -14.04 -25.27
N ALA A 27 -9.16 -14.25 -23.98
CA ALA A 27 -8.55 -13.25 -23.11
C ALA A 27 -7.03 -13.23 -23.26
N THR A 28 -6.55 -12.69 -24.37
CA THR A 28 -5.12 -12.71 -24.74
C THR A 28 -4.35 -11.49 -24.24
N THR A 29 -4.99 -10.34 -24.10
CA THR A 29 -4.38 -9.08 -23.65
C THR A 29 -4.59 -8.83 -22.15
N PRO A 30 -3.78 -7.98 -21.50
CA PRO A 30 -4.04 -7.55 -20.11
C PRO A 30 -5.42 -6.88 -19.94
N GLU A 31 -5.93 -6.23 -20.98
CA GLU A 31 -7.27 -5.65 -20.99
C GLU A 31 -8.37 -6.71 -20.96
N ASP A 32 -8.29 -7.69 -21.86
CA ASP A 32 -9.28 -8.78 -21.90
C ASP A 32 -9.31 -9.54 -20.58
N ARG A 33 -8.10 -9.76 -20.00
CA ARG A 33 -7.96 -10.42 -18.71
C ARG A 33 -8.57 -9.60 -17.58
N LEU A 34 -8.37 -8.27 -17.56
CA LEU A 34 -8.98 -7.43 -16.53
C LEU A 34 -10.52 -7.46 -16.65
N ARG A 35 -11.07 -7.35 -17.85
CA ARG A 35 -12.50 -7.40 -18.08
C ARG A 35 -13.10 -8.74 -17.64
N PHE A 36 -12.44 -9.85 -18.01
CA PHE A 36 -12.87 -11.18 -17.59
C PHE A 36 -12.74 -11.36 -16.08
N TYR A 37 -11.58 -10.98 -15.49
CA TYR A 37 -11.35 -11.06 -14.05
C TYR A 37 -12.44 -10.32 -13.26
N ALA A 38 -12.75 -9.10 -13.66
CA ALA A 38 -13.74 -8.27 -13.00
C ALA A 38 -15.19 -8.79 -13.15
N SER A 39 -15.43 -9.72 -14.06
CA SER A 39 -16.72 -10.45 -14.15
C SER A 39 -16.80 -11.63 -13.17
N GLN A 40 -15.67 -12.09 -12.62
CA GLN A 40 -15.60 -13.26 -11.73
C GLN A 40 -15.37 -12.87 -10.27
N PHE A 41 -14.59 -11.80 -10.03
CA PHE A 41 -14.22 -11.31 -8.69
C PHE A 41 -14.60 -9.84 -8.51
N PRO A 42 -15.03 -9.45 -7.30
CA PRO A 42 -15.41 -8.07 -7.02
C PRO A 42 -14.21 -7.15 -6.67
N ILE A 43 -13.04 -7.73 -6.42
CA ILE A 43 -11.85 -7.00 -5.94
C ILE A 43 -10.58 -7.62 -6.53
N VAL A 44 -9.56 -6.76 -6.70
CA VAL A 44 -8.19 -7.19 -7.03
C VAL A 44 -7.17 -6.30 -6.33
N GLU A 45 -6.01 -6.84 -5.99
CA GLU A 45 -4.84 -6.04 -5.60
C GLU A 45 -3.98 -5.74 -6.82
N ILE A 46 -3.63 -4.46 -7.03
CA ILE A 46 -2.67 -4.02 -8.04
C ILE A 46 -1.27 -4.21 -7.46
N ASP A 47 -0.63 -5.36 -7.75
CA ASP A 47 0.72 -5.68 -7.27
C ASP A 47 1.82 -5.03 -8.11
N SER A 48 1.55 -4.76 -9.40
CA SER A 48 2.54 -4.15 -10.32
C SER A 48 3.03 -2.76 -9.88
N SER A 49 2.22 -2.03 -9.12
CA SER A 49 2.56 -0.72 -8.55
C SER A 49 3.72 -0.77 -7.55
N TYR A 50 3.98 -1.93 -6.95
CA TYR A 50 5.15 -2.17 -6.11
C TYR A 50 6.46 -2.04 -6.91
N TYR A 51 6.48 -2.47 -8.16
CA TYR A 51 7.67 -2.45 -9.01
C TYR A 51 7.88 -1.13 -9.74
N GLY A 52 6.83 -0.35 -9.95
CA GLY A 52 6.87 0.96 -10.58
C GLY A 52 5.54 1.69 -10.45
N ILE A 53 5.58 2.98 -10.20
CA ILE A 53 4.37 3.78 -10.07
C ILE A 53 3.65 3.80 -11.42
N PRO A 54 2.37 3.36 -11.47
CA PRO A 54 1.59 3.39 -12.71
C PRO A 54 1.35 4.81 -13.19
N THR A 55 1.07 4.98 -14.48
CA THR A 55 0.63 6.28 -14.99
C THR A 55 -0.85 6.54 -14.69
N VAL A 56 -1.21 7.81 -14.66
CA VAL A 56 -2.61 8.26 -14.52
C VAL A 56 -3.51 7.65 -15.60
N GLU A 57 -3.01 7.56 -16.84
CA GLU A 57 -3.73 6.98 -17.97
C GLU A 57 -3.98 5.47 -17.77
N ASN A 58 -3.03 4.75 -17.15
CA ASN A 58 -3.24 3.35 -16.82
C ASN A 58 -4.35 3.19 -15.77
N ALA A 59 -4.36 4.03 -14.74
CA ALA A 59 -5.41 4.02 -13.73
C ALA A 59 -6.78 4.36 -14.32
N GLN A 60 -6.86 5.33 -15.24
CA GLN A 60 -8.08 5.65 -15.97
C GLN A 60 -8.60 4.45 -16.76
N ARG A 61 -7.71 3.77 -17.51
CA ARG A 61 -8.07 2.54 -18.24
C ARG A 61 -8.58 1.44 -17.32
N TRP A 62 -8.01 1.28 -16.12
CA TRP A 62 -8.51 0.29 -15.15
C TRP A 62 -9.93 0.63 -14.67
N VAL A 63 -10.20 1.91 -14.41
CA VAL A 63 -11.55 2.38 -14.04
C VAL A 63 -12.55 2.10 -15.16
N GLU A 64 -12.20 2.40 -16.42
CA GLU A 64 -13.08 2.23 -17.57
C GLU A 64 -13.36 0.75 -17.92
N ARG A 65 -12.42 -0.14 -17.62
CA ARG A 65 -12.44 -1.55 -17.99
C ARG A 65 -13.13 -2.47 -16.98
N THR A 66 -13.59 -1.92 -15.87
CA THR A 66 -14.21 -2.69 -14.78
C THR A 66 -15.63 -2.20 -14.50
N PRO A 67 -16.54 -3.07 -14.03
CA PRO A 67 -17.92 -2.68 -13.77
C PRO A 67 -18.04 -1.72 -12.55
N PRO A 68 -19.17 -1.03 -12.39
CA PRO A 68 -19.48 -0.32 -11.15
C PRO A 68 -19.39 -1.27 -9.95
N GLY A 69 -18.86 -0.76 -8.82
CA GLY A 69 -18.68 -1.54 -7.59
C GLY A 69 -17.44 -2.44 -7.55
N PHE A 70 -16.68 -2.55 -8.65
CA PHE A 70 -15.40 -3.24 -8.62
C PHE A 70 -14.36 -2.46 -7.81
N VAL A 71 -13.58 -3.16 -6.97
CA VAL A 71 -12.63 -2.55 -6.03
C VAL A 71 -11.19 -2.87 -6.42
N PHE A 72 -10.34 -1.86 -6.40
CA PHE A 72 -8.89 -2.01 -6.48
C PHE A 72 -8.27 -1.71 -5.12
N ASN A 73 -7.60 -2.68 -4.51
CA ASN A 73 -6.52 -2.39 -3.58
C ASN A 73 -5.25 -2.14 -4.38
N ILE A 74 -4.36 -1.30 -3.89
CA ILE A 74 -3.13 -0.97 -4.59
C ILE A 74 -1.94 -1.04 -3.66
N LYS A 75 -0.93 -1.81 -4.04
CA LYS A 75 0.33 -1.88 -3.32
C LYS A 75 1.12 -0.59 -3.48
N THR A 76 1.70 -0.09 -2.41
CA THR A 76 2.59 1.07 -2.49
C THR A 76 3.87 0.72 -3.23
N TYR A 77 4.47 1.75 -3.85
CA TYR A 77 5.78 1.60 -4.49
C TYR A 77 6.83 1.17 -3.47
N ARG A 78 7.65 0.19 -3.83
CA ARG A 78 8.60 -0.50 -2.95
C ARG A 78 9.55 0.42 -2.17
N LEU A 79 9.90 1.58 -2.72
CA LEU A 79 10.74 2.56 -2.04
C LEU A 79 10.08 3.08 -0.75
N PHE A 80 8.76 3.30 -0.77
CA PHE A 80 8.00 3.81 0.38
C PHE A 80 7.87 2.80 1.54
N THR A 81 8.12 1.54 1.27
CA THR A 81 8.10 0.46 2.27
C THR A 81 9.51 -0.04 2.61
N ARG A 82 10.51 0.80 2.33
CA ARG A 82 11.94 0.59 2.64
C ARG A 82 12.56 -0.62 1.97
N HIS A 83 11.97 -1.11 0.88
CA HIS A 83 12.57 -2.15 0.08
C HIS A 83 13.69 -1.61 -0.81
N GLN A 84 14.66 -2.49 -1.08
CA GLN A 84 15.69 -2.26 -2.07
C GLN A 84 15.06 -2.01 -3.44
N THR A 85 15.37 -0.87 -4.06
CA THR A 85 14.80 -0.43 -5.33
C THR A 85 15.85 -0.39 -6.42
N PRO A 86 15.75 -1.21 -7.48
CA PRO A 86 16.68 -1.14 -8.62
C PRO A 86 16.56 0.21 -9.31
N ILE A 87 17.69 0.88 -9.56
CA ILE A 87 17.71 2.19 -10.24
C ILE A 87 17.06 2.11 -11.62
N VAL A 88 17.24 0.98 -12.32
CA VAL A 88 16.62 0.77 -13.64
C VAL A 88 15.09 0.74 -13.61
N SER A 89 14.47 0.48 -12.44
CA SER A 89 13.01 0.48 -12.28
C SER A 89 12.43 1.88 -12.01
N LEU A 90 13.28 2.86 -11.69
CA LEU A 90 12.84 4.25 -11.55
C LEU A 90 12.46 4.83 -12.93
N ALA A 91 11.47 5.69 -12.98
CA ALA A 91 11.10 6.42 -14.18
C ALA A 91 12.29 7.24 -14.72
N LYS A 92 12.31 7.48 -16.03
CA LYS A 92 13.46 8.11 -16.72
C LYS A 92 13.79 9.49 -16.16
N ASP A 93 12.77 10.31 -15.90
CA ASP A 93 12.87 11.64 -15.30
C ASP A 93 13.43 11.59 -13.88
N ILE A 94 12.97 10.65 -13.06
CA ILE A 94 13.46 10.40 -11.69
C ILE A 94 14.93 9.97 -11.72
N ARG A 95 15.32 9.09 -12.64
CA ARG A 95 16.74 8.70 -12.80
C ARG A 95 17.61 9.86 -13.22
N ALA A 96 17.11 10.72 -14.11
CA ALA A 96 17.82 11.91 -14.54
C ALA A 96 18.01 12.91 -13.38
N ALA A 97 16.99 13.11 -12.56
CA ALA A 97 17.04 13.96 -11.39
C ALA A 97 17.96 13.42 -10.28
N LEU A 98 18.00 12.10 -10.12
CA LEU A 98 18.90 11.44 -9.16
C LEU A 98 20.39 11.58 -9.54
N GLY A 99 20.68 11.85 -10.82
CA GLY A 99 22.04 11.99 -11.34
C GLY A 99 22.82 10.66 -11.41
N PRO A 100 24.16 10.74 -11.57
CA PRO A 100 24.99 9.54 -11.67
C PRO A 100 25.06 8.80 -10.32
N VAL A 101 24.50 7.60 -10.28
CA VAL A 101 24.55 6.70 -9.12
C VAL A 101 25.37 5.47 -9.47
N THR A 102 26.36 5.16 -8.66
CA THR A 102 27.24 4.00 -8.85
C THR A 102 26.62 2.70 -8.34
N LYS A 103 25.63 2.77 -7.46
CA LYS A 103 24.92 1.61 -6.91
C LYS A 103 23.90 1.07 -7.93
N LYS A 104 23.70 -0.25 -7.96
CA LYS A 104 22.64 -0.89 -8.77
C LYS A 104 21.24 -0.64 -8.17
N ASN A 105 21.17 -0.47 -6.85
CA ASN A 105 19.94 -0.31 -6.08
C ASN A 105 20.08 0.84 -5.11
N VAL A 106 18.95 1.44 -4.78
CA VAL A 106 18.81 2.48 -3.75
C VAL A 106 17.78 2.06 -2.70
N TYR A 107 17.89 2.64 -1.52
CA TYR A 107 16.88 2.61 -0.47
C TYR A 107 16.29 4.02 -0.31
N ASP A 108 15.21 4.15 0.46
CA ASP A 108 14.57 5.43 0.76
C ASP A 108 15.57 6.50 1.24
N LYS A 109 16.48 6.13 2.13
CA LYS A 109 17.54 7.00 2.67
C LYS A 109 18.61 7.43 1.65
N ASP A 110 18.72 6.73 0.52
CA ASP A 110 19.68 7.05 -0.55
C ASP A 110 19.09 8.06 -1.56
N VAL A 111 17.79 8.38 -1.44
CA VAL A 111 17.08 9.24 -2.38
C VAL A 111 16.81 10.60 -1.74
N PRO A 112 17.15 11.72 -2.41
CA PRO A 112 16.85 13.06 -1.93
C PRO A 112 15.36 13.27 -1.61
N PRO A 113 15.02 14.02 -0.55
CA PRO A 113 13.64 14.27 -0.16
C PRO A 113 12.76 14.79 -1.29
N GLU A 114 13.28 15.70 -2.12
CA GLU A 114 12.53 16.31 -3.23
C GLU A 114 12.11 15.27 -4.28
N ILE A 115 12.95 14.29 -4.52
CA ILE A 115 12.63 13.16 -5.43
C ILE A 115 11.62 12.23 -4.78
N THR A 116 11.75 11.97 -3.49
CA THR A 116 10.79 11.15 -2.75
C THR A 116 9.41 11.82 -2.71
N ASP A 117 9.36 13.13 -2.49
CA ASP A 117 8.11 13.92 -2.51
C ASP A 117 7.45 13.88 -3.89
N GLU A 118 8.23 13.97 -4.97
CA GLU A 118 7.71 13.84 -6.35
C GLU A 118 7.16 12.44 -6.61
N LEU A 119 7.83 11.38 -6.14
CA LEU A 119 7.32 10.00 -6.23
C LEU A 119 6.00 9.84 -5.47
N TRP A 120 5.86 10.40 -4.26
CA TRP A 120 4.62 10.42 -3.51
C TRP A 120 3.52 11.18 -4.28
N ARG A 121 3.85 12.33 -4.86
CA ARG A 121 2.91 13.11 -5.67
C ARG A 121 2.40 12.32 -6.87
N GLN A 122 3.28 11.64 -7.61
CA GLN A 122 2.92 10.77 -8.74
C GLN A 122 2.02 9.62 -8.29
N PHE A 123 2.37 8.95 -7.20
CA PHE A 123 1.58 7.85 -6.65
C PHE A 123 0.18 8.31 -6.23
N ARG A 124 0.09 9.46 -5.52
CA ARG A 124 -1.20 10.04 -5.11
C ARG A 124 -2.10 10.39 -6.31
N ALA A 125 -1.53 10.89 -7.40
CA ALA A 125 -2.29 11.17 -8.61
C ALA A 125 -3.00 9.91 -9.17
N VAL A 126 -2.33 8.75 -9.10
CA VAL A 126 -2.93 7.46 -9.46
C VAL A 126 -4.06 7.07 -8.49
N LEU A 127 -3.84 7.24 -7.18
CA LEU A 127 -4.86 6.96 -6.16
C LEU A 127 -6.10 7.83 -6.36
N ASP A 128 -5.91 9.10 -6.69
CA ASP A 128 -7.00 10.06 -6.92
C ASP A 128 -7.87 9.64 -8.10
N VAL A 129 -7.28 9.12 -9.19
CA VAL A 129 -8.06 8.57 -10.32
C VAL A 129 -8.94 7.41 -9.88
N LEU A 130 -8.37 6.43 -9.16
CA LEU A 130 -9.13 5.28 -8.67
C LEU A 130 -10.24 5.72 -7.69
N ARG A 131 -9.94 6.68 -6.81
CA ARG A 131 -10.90 7.23 -5.84
C ARG A 131 -12.04 7.98 -6.53
N HIS A 132 -11.74 8.87 -7.48
CA HIS A 132 -12.77 9.59 -8.23
C HIS A 132 -13.62 8.66 -9.09
N GLY A 133 -13.03 7.56 -9.58
CA GLY A 133 -13.77 6.49 -10.25
C GLY A 133 -14.63 5.64 -9.30
N GLY A 134 -14.60 5.88 -7.98
CA GLY A 134 -15.34 5.12 -6.98
C GLY A 134 -14.85 3.68 -6.82
N LYS A 135 -13.58 3.40 -7.16
CA LYS A 135 -13.02 2.04 -7.22
C LYS A 135 -11.80 1.81 -6.33
N LEU A 136 -11.33 2.81 -5.61
CA LEU A 136 -10.23 2.63 -4.66
C LEU A 136 -10.74 1.99 -3.37
N GLY A 137 -10.18 0.85 -3.02
CA GLY A 137 -10.31 0.21 -1.71
C GLY A 137 -9.24 0.71 -0.75
N ALA A 138 -8.25 -0.12 -0.47
CA ALA A 138 -7.14 0.22 0.42
C ALA A 138 -5.83 0.42 -0.34
N VAL A 139 -4.98 1.31 0.19
CA VAL A 139 -3.57 1.44 -0.17
C VAL A 139 -2.78 0.49 0.73
N HIS A 140 -2.18 -0.55 0.14
CA HIS A 140 -1.50 -1.60 0.86
C HIS A 140 0.00 -1.30 1.01
N MET A 141 0.46 -1.12 2.23
CA MET A 141 1.87 -0.90 2.58
C MET A 141 2.46 -2.18 3.18
N GLN A 142 3.08 -3.01 2.36
CA GLN A 142 3.84 -4.17 2.82
C GLN A 142 5.28 -3.75 3.10
N PHE A 143 5.68 -3.71 4.36
CA PHE A 143 7.02 -3.30 4.76
C PHE A 143 8.07 -4.40 4.53
N ALA A 144 9.31 -3.97 4.29
CA ALA A 144 10.43 -4.90 4.10
C ALA A 144 10.70 -5.72 5.38
N PRO A 145 11.17 -6.98 5.24
CA PRO A 145 11.39 -7.87 6.39
C PRO A 145 12.40 -7.36 7.43
N TRP A 146 13.24 -6.43 7.07
CA TRP A 146 14.20 -5.79 8.00
C TRP A 146 13.64 -4.56 8.72
N VAL A 147 12.40 -4.16 8.44
CA VAL A 147 11.74 -3.05 9.12
C VAL A 147 11.16 -3.55 10.44
N ALA A 148 12.00 -3.42 11.48
CA ALA A 148 11.70 -3.92 12.83
C ALA A 148 10.86 -2.93 13.66
N PHE A 149 10.34 -3.42 14.77
CA PHE A 149 9.70 -2.63 15.81
C PHE A 149 10.74 -1.70 16.48
N HIS A 150 10.77 -0.43 16.05
CA HIS A 150 11.73 0.56 16.53
C HIS A 150 11.09 1.95 16.52
N PRO A 151 11.43 2.86 17.46
CA PRO A 151 10.86 4.22 17.51
C PRO A 151 10.89 4.95 16.17
N GLU A 152 12.01 4.95 15.47
CA GLU A 152 12.15 5.60 14.15
C GLU A 152 11.21 5.01 13.09
N THR A 153 10.80 3.75 13.24
CA THR A 153 9.83 3.13 12.33
C THR A 153 8.43 3.65 12.58
N PHE A 154 8.06 3.89 13.84
CA PHE A 154 6.79 4.54 14.16
C PHE A 154 6.72 5.97 13.60
N ASP A 155 7.80 6.74 13.73
CA ASP A 155 7.87 8.10 13.15
C ASP A 155 7.73 8.06 11.63
N TYR A 156 8.36 7.09 10.99
CA TYR A 156 8.22 6.88 9.55
C TYR A 156 6.80 6.48 9.13
N LEU A 157 6.13 5.63 9.90
CA LEU A 157 4.73 5.27 9.66
C LEU A 157 3.82 6.49 9.77
N VAL A 158 4.05 7.38 10.76
CA VAL A 158 3.31 8.66 10.86
C VAL A 158 3.54 9.52 9.63
N HIS A 159 4.78 9.62 9.15
CA HIS A 159 5.08 10.30 7.89
C HIS A 159 4.32 9.68 6.70
N CYS A 160 4.36 8.36 6.53
CA CYS A 160 3.62 7.67 5.47
C CYS A 160 2.11 7.92 5.56
N ARG A 161 1.56 7.95 6.80
CA ARG A 161 0.15 8.26 7.02
C ARG A 161 -0.20 9.67 6.57
N ALA A 162 0.68 10.65 6.82
CA ALA A 162 0.50 12.02 6.36
C ALA A 162 0.55 12.11 4.83
N MET A 163 1.50 11.42 4.19
CA MET A 163 1.60 11.35 2.72
C MET A 163 0.37 10.70 2.09
N LEU A 164 -0.30 9.80 2.78
CA LEU A 164 -1.53 9.12 2.33
C LEU A 164 -2.80 9.65 3.02
N ALA A 165 -2.77 10.91 3.47
CA ALA A 165 -3.95 11.54 4.06
C ALA A 165 -5.16 11.49 3.09
N GLY A 166 -6.31 11.09 3.62
CA GLY A 166 -7.57 10.96 2.85
C GLY A 166 -7.78 9.59 2.18
N PHE A 167 -6.84 8.65 2.33
CA PHE A 167 -6.99 7.28 1.82
C PHE A 167 -7.06 6.26 2.97
N THR A 168 -7.72 5.13 2.74
CA THR A 168 -7.62 3.96 3.62
C THR A 168 -6.27 3.31 3.42
N VAL A 169 -5.48 3.19 4.48
CA VAL A 169 -4.14 2.61 4.43
C VAL A 169 -4.10 1.31 5.22
N ALA A 170 -3.78 0.22 4.56
CA ALA A 170 -3.57 -1.09 5.16
C ALA A 170 -2.06 -1.36 5.30
N VAL A 171 -1.62 -1.76 6.50
CA VAL A 171 -0.21 -2.00 6.81
C VAL A 171 0.01 -3.49 7.01
N GLU A 172 1.04 -4.02 6.33
CA GLU A 172 1.50 -5.39 6.48
C GLU A 172 2.94 -5.38 6.98
N PHE A 173 3.15 -5.87 8.18
CA PHE A 173 4.49 -6.08 8.71
C PHE A 173 5.03 -7.45 8.30
N ARG A 174 6.35 -7.52 8.05
CA ARG A 174 7.07 -8.73 7.65
C ARG A 174 8.29 -8.99 8.55
N ASN A 175 8.31 -8.39 9.73
CA ASN A 175 9.34 -8.62 10.74
C ASN A 175 8.68 -9.08 12.04
N GLY A 176 9.11 -10.22 12.58
CA GLY A 176 8.50 -10.84 13.76
C GLY A 176 8.51 -9.96 15.01
N THR A 177 9.43 -8.98 15.12
CA THR A 177 9.52 -8.11 16.31
C THR A 177 8.29 -7.24 16.55
N TRP A 178 7.42 -7.09 15.56
CA TRP A 178 6.15 -6.37 15.72
C TRP A 178 5.16 -7.12 16.62
N PHE A 179 5.28 -8.46 16.68
CA PHE A 179 4.35 -9.35 17.35
C PHE A 179 5.06 -10.44 18.20
N ASP A 180 6.34 -10.24 18.56
CA ASP A 180 7.15 -11.20 19.30
C ASP A 180 6.79 -11.32 20.80
N SER A 181 5.96 -10.41 21.29
CA SER A 181 5.46 -10.38 22.66
C SER A 181 4.09 -9.68 22.71
N ASP A 182 3.29 -10.03 23.71
CA ASP A 182 1.98 -9.38 23.96
C ASP A 182 2.12 -7.87 24.06
N ARG A 183 3.23 -7.36 24.62
CA ARG A 183 3.52 -5.94 24.73
C ARG A 183 3.72 -5.29 23.36
N HIS A 184 4.51 -5.92 22.49
CA HIS A 184 4.75 -5.39 21.14
C HIS A 184 3.49 -5.49 20.29
N ALA A 185 2.78 -6.61 20.31
CA ALA A 185 1.51 -6.78 19.62
C ALA A 185 0.48 -5.73 20.06
N ALA A 186 0.25 -5.56 21.35
CA ALA A 186 -0.67 -4.57 21.88
C ALA A 186 -0.29 -3.12 21.47
N ARG A 187 1.01 -2.79 21.50
CA ARG A 187 1.48 -1.46 21.09
C ARG A 187 1.35 -1.22 19.60
N THR A 188 1.63 -2.24 18.77
CA THR A 188 1.49 -2.18 17.31
C THR A 188 0.03 -1.94 16.94
N LEU A 189 -0.88 -2.76 17.43
CA LEU A 189 -2.32 -2.65 17.14
C LEU A 189 -2.92 -1.34 17.67
N ALA A 190 -2.49 -0.88 18.86
CA ALA A 190 -2.91 0.42 19.38
C ALA A 190 -2.43 1.58 18.49
N PHE A 191 -1.17 1.54 18.05
CA PHE A 191 -0.62 2.55 17.15
C PHE A 191 -1.36 2.60 15.82
N GLU A 192 -1.63 1.44 15.21
CA GLU A 192 -2.38 1.35 13.95
C GLU A 192 -3.77 1.95 14.11
N ARG A 193 -4.50 1.57 15.15
CA ARG A 193 -5.83 2.11 15.45
C ARG A 193 -5.81 3.61 15.64
N ASP A 194 -4.87 4.12 16.45
CA ASP A 194 -4.81 5.54 16.83
C ASP A 194 -4.41 6.44 15.65
N ASN A 195 -3.71 5.88 14.64
CA ASN A 195 -3.35 6.55 13.39
C ASN A 195 -4.27 6.20 12.21
N GLY A 196 -5.31 5.41 12.41
CA GLY A 196 -6.27 5.05 11.37
C GLY A 196 -5.69 4.16 10.27
N PHE A 197 -4.75 3.29 10.62
CA PHE A 197 -4.31 2.20 9.77
C PHE A 197 -5.24 0.99 9.90
N VAL A 198 -5.23 0.15 8.88
CA VAL A 198 -5.85 -1.18 8.89
C VAL A 198 -4.73 -2.20 8.96
N ASN A 199 -4.78 -3.10 9.94
CA ASN A 199 -3.83 -4.20 10.02
C ASN A 199 -4.11 -5.23 8.92
N VAL A 200 -3.08 -5.66 8.19
CA VAL A 200 -3.17 -6.79 7.26
C VAL A 200 -2.83 -8.06 8.01
N VAL A 201 -3.81 -8.94 8.13
CA VAL A 201 -3.62 -10.27 8.73
C VAL A 201 -3.04 -11.19 7.67
N VAL A 202 -1.87 -11.77 7.96
CA VAL A 202 -1.21 -12.72 7.07
C VAL A 202 -1.37 -14.12 7.65
N ASP A 203 -2.14 -14.97 6.98
CA ASP A 203 -2.24 -16.39 7.30
C ASP A 203 -1.23 -17.17 6.46
N GLU A 204 -0.08 -17.43 7.03
CA GLU A 204 1.04 -18.11 6.38
C GLU A 204 1.62 -19.22 7.27
N PRO A 205 2.32 -20.22 6.69
CA PRO A 205 3.00 -21.25 7.48
C PRO A 205 3.91 -20.65 8.54
N GLN A 206 3.73 -21.05 9.79
CA GLN A 206 4.49 -20.54 10.93
C GLN A 206 5.84 -21.29 11.09
N GLY A 207 6.80 -20.65 11.79
CA GLY A 207 8.09 -21.29 12.13
C GLY A 207 9.28 -20.85 11.27
N ILE A 208 9.11 -19.87 10.41
CA ILE A 208 10.18 -19.23 9.66
C ILE A 208 10.44 -17.84 10.27
N ALA A 209 11.70 -17.38 10.31
CA ALA A 209 12.08 -16.12 10.96
C ALA A 209 11.36 -14.84 10.44
N SER A 210 10.79 -14.90 9.25
CA SER A 210 10.02 -13.82 8.63
C SER A 210 8.51 -13.95 8.78
N THR A 211 8.01 -15.01 9.44
CA THR A 211 6.59 -15.19 9.66
C THR A 211 6.12 -14.38 10.86
N ILE A 212 4.96 -13.79 10.73
CA ILE A 212 4.27 -13.08 11.79
C ILE A 212 3.00 -13.87 12.18
N PRO A 213 2.59 -13.87 13.46
CA PRO A 213 1.34 -14.48 13.85
C PRO A 213 0.16 -13.74 13.22
N ALA A 214 -0.93 -14.46 12.96
CA ALA A 214 -2.17 -13.90 12.42
C ALA A 214 -2.91 -13.10 13.51
N GLU A 215 -2.41 -11.91 13.82
CA GLU A 215 -3.03 -11.02 14.79
C GLU A 215 -4.20 -10.26 14.19
N ILE A 216 -5.35 -10.33 14.83
CA ILE A 216 -6.58 -9.69 14.38
C ILE A 216 -6.82 -8.41 15.18
N MET A 217 -6.80 -7.26 14.52
CA MET A 217 -7.31 -6.03 15.08
C MET A 217 -8.82 -5.95 14.91
N LEU A 218 -9.57 -5.99 16.00
CA LEU A 218 -10.98 -5.62 15.99
C LEU A 218 -11.08 -4.10 15.81
N ALA A 219 -11.16 -3.65 14.57
CA ALA A 219 -11.37 -2.25 14.27
C ALA A 219 -12.80 -1.85 14.64
N THR A 220 -12.95 -1.12 15.70
CA THR A 220 -14.10 -0.22 15.84
C THR A 220 -13.82 0.98 14.94
N ALA A 221 -14.40 0.98 13.75
CA ALA A 221 -14.27 2.07 12.79
C ALA A 221 -14.93 3.33 13.37
N GLY A 222 -14.12 4.19 13.98
CA GLY A 222 -14.44 5.58 14.20
C GLY A 222 -13.70 6.44 13.18
N PRO A 223 -14.29 7.52 12.65
CA PRO A 223 -13.57 8.42 11.76
C PRO A 223 -12.35 9.02 12.49
N PRO A 224 -11.26 9.33 11.78
CA PRO A 224 -10.09 9.94 12.37
C PRO A 224 -10.52 11.24 13.09
N ARG A 225 -10.18 11.37 14.36
CA ARG A 225 -10.43 12.60 15.11
C ARG A 225 -9.64 13.71 14.44
N SER A 226 -10.36 14.71 13.92
CA SER A 226 -9.74 15.95 13.47
C SER A 226 -8.89 16.51 14.61
N ALA A 227 -7.65 16.86 14.34
CA ALA A 227 -6.79 17.56 15.29
C ALA A 227 -7.47 18.87 15.67
N THR A 228 -8.16 18.89 16.82
CA THR A 228 -8.70 20.12 17.40
C THR A 228 -7.50 20.96 17.84
N SER A 229 -7.35 22.10 17.20
CA SER A 229 -6.50 23.21 17.63
C SER A 229 -6.65 23.43 19.13
N ARG A 230 -5.52 23.43 19.86
CA ARG A 230 -5.46 23.87 21.26
C ARG A 230 -5.96 25.31 21.36
N PRO A 231 -6.86 25.64 22.26
CA PRO A 231 -7.18 27.04 22.51
C PRO A 231 -5.96 27.70 23.18
N ASN A 232 -5.48 28.78 22.57
CA ASN A 232 -4.52 29.70 23.20
C ASN A 232 -5.15 30.25 24.48
N GLY A 233 -4.69 29.79 25.62
CA GLY A 233 -5.01 30.37 26.92
C GLY A 233 -4.19 31.62 27.14
N SER A 234 -4.70 32.78 26.78
CA SER A 234 -4.25 34.05 27.30
C SER A 234 -4.83 34.24 28.69
N GLY A 235 -4.09 33.88 29.71
CA GLY A 235 -4.37 34.23 31.11
C GLY A 235 -3.72 35.55 31.45
N SER A 236 -4.49 36.61 31.50
CA SER A 236 -4.11 37.90 32.03
C SER A 236 -3.97 37.83 33.55
N LEU A 237 -2.87 38.36 34.06
CA LEU A 237 -2.64 38.70 35.45
C LEU A 237 -3.66 39.71 35.99
N ARG A 238 -4.22 39.43 37.14
CA ARG A 238 -4.37 40.32 38.28
C ARG A 238 -4.45 39.52 39.57
#